data_a7b627ca2b74a0a7e2c74ded6d5d5687
#
_entry.id   a7b627ca2b74a0a7e2c74ded6d5d5687
#
_cell.length_a   1.000
_cell.length_b   1.000
_cell.length_c   1.000
_cell.angle_alpha   90.00
_cell.angle_beta   90.00
_cell.angle_gamma   90.00
#
_symmetry.space_group_name_H-M   'P 1'
#
loop_
_entity.id
_entity.type
_entity.pdbx_description
1 polymer ?
#
loop_
_entity_poly.entity_id
_entity_poly.type
_entity_poly.pdbx_seq_one_letter_code
_entity_poly.pdbx_strand_id
1 'polypeptide(L)'
;MDEKKKSKSLFLRVLKKIKVSHLVILALLLIGNTYAWFIYIDTVSNSVDVHIKAWNIDLSDDQGTVTDTVTVYVDAVYPGMTTFEKEIVVSNYSDLNATVTYDVLSVEIMGERTYSSEGKAEYGLATAIDDPSSAELIRMLEEDYPFTITFDIDNPNLAAVTGVATYTVTIAWQYESGNDTLDTYWGERAYTFINETENEPCIRLDIKIKIQQDEQ
;
A
#
# COMPACT_ATOMS: atom_id res chain seq x y z
N MET A 1 -11.99 -20.72 60.96
CA MET A 1 -12.44 -22.02 60.38
C MET A 1 -13.97 -22.22 60.46
N ASP A 2 -14.72 -21.24 60.93
CA ASP A 2 -16.18 -21.36 61.19
C ASP A 2 -17.11 -20.80 60.08
N GLU A 3 -16.67 -19.90 59.24
CA GLU A 3 -17.53 -19.34 58.19
C GLU A 3 -17.89 -20.31 57.04
N LYS A 4 -16.97 -21.21 56.66
CA LYS A 4 -17.23 -22.23 55.63
C LYS A 4 -18.29 -23.26 56.06
N LYS A 5 -18.48 -23.48 57.40
CA LYS A 5 -19.46 -24.42 57.89
C LYS A 5 -20.87 -23.86 57.92
N LYS A 6 -20.99 -22.53 58.17
CA LYS A 6 -22.29 -21.81 58.17
C LYS A 6 -22.89 -21.68 56.75
N SER A 7 -22.08 -21.44 55.73
CA SER A 7 -22.48 -21.34 54.34
C SER A 7 -23.03 -22.66 53.81
N LYS A 8 -22.37 -23.80 54.09
CA LYS A 8 -22.85 -25.13 53.66
C LYS A 8 -24.20 -25.51 54.31
N SER A 9 -24.46 -25.09 55.53
CA SER A 9 -25.72 -25.37 56.22
C SER A 9 -26.90 -24.54 55.68
N LEU A 10 -26.66 -23.30 55.22
CA LEU A 10 -27.67 -22.46 54.58
C LEU A 10 -28.04 -22.98 53.17
N PHE A 11 -27.05 -23.40 52.38
CA PHE A 11 -27.27 -23.99 51.06
C PHE A 11 -28.13 -25.27 51.15
N LEU A 12 -27.83 -26.16 52.06
CA LEU A 12 -28.60 -27.38 52.32
C LEU A 12 -30.04 -27.14 52.78
N ARG A 13 -30.29 -26.05 53.58
CA ARG A 13 -31.63 -25.67 54.00
C ARG A 13 -32.48 -25.09 52.85
N VAL A 14 -31.87 -24.34 51.94
CA VAL A 14 -32.53 -23.82 50.76
C VAL A 14 -32.87 -24.95 49.82
N LEU A 15 -31.96 -25.88 49.59
CA LEU A 15 -32.17 -27.06 48.73
C LEU A 15 -33.32 -27.94 49.23
N LYS A 16 -33.50 -28.11 50.57
CA LYS A 16 -34.60 -28.91 51.15
C LYS A 16 -35.97 -28.23 51.02
N LYS A 17 -36.05 -26.92 50.76
CA LYS A 17 -37.30 -26.19 50.52
C LYS A 17 -37.71 -26.13 49.03
N ILE A 18 -36.82 -26.46 48.13
CA ILE A 18 -37.09 -26.46 46.74
C ILE A 18 -37.88 -27.72 46.39
N LYS A 19 -39.13 -27.53 45.97
CA LYS A 19 -39.95 -28.65 45.48
C LYS A 19 -39.42 -29.10 44.12
N VAL A 20 -39.48 -30.39 43.85
CA VAL A 20 -38.99 -30.98 42.57
C VAL A 20 -39.60 -30.24 41.36
N SER A 21 -40.84 -29.76 41.48
CA SER A 21 -41.50 -28.94 40.44
C SER A 21 -40.75 -27.67 40.10
N HIS A 22 -40.09 -27.01 41.07
CA HIS A 22 -39.29 -25.80 40.79
C HIS A 22 -37.98 -26.11 40.05
N LEU A 23 -37.40 -27.29 40.35
CA LEU A 23 -36.20 -27.76 39.62
C LEU A 23 -36.53 -28.11 38.15
N VAL A 24 -37.68 -28.72 37.93
CA VAL A 24 -38.15 -29.02 36.56
C VAL A 24 -38.40 -27.74 35.77
N ILE A 25 -39.10 -26.76 36.41
CA ILE A 25 -39.33 -25.45 35.75
C ILE A 25 -37.99 -24.75 35.44
N LEU A 26 -37.04 -24.77 36.34
CA LEU A 26 -35.71 -24.17 36.12
C LEU A 26 -34.95 -24.87 35.01
N ALA A 27 -35.02 -26.19 34.93
CA ALA A 27 -34.38 -26.96 33.87
C ALA A 27 -35.03 -26.65 32.50
N LEU A 28 -36.38 -26.54 32.43
CA LEU A 28 -37.08 -26.17 31.20
C LEU A 28 -36.74 -24.75 30.75
N LEU A 29 -36.58 -23.80 31.71
CA LEU A 29 -36.17 -22.44 31.37
C LEU A 29 -34.73 -22.40 30.83
N LEU A 30 -33.81 -23.18 31.39
CA LEU A 30 -32.43 -23.29 30.95
C LEU A 30 -32.36 -23.90 29.51
N ILE A 31 -33.09 -25.00 29.29
CA ILE A 31 -33.20 -25.64 27.96
C ILE A 31 -33.81 -24.69 26.95
N GLY A 32 -34.89 -24.00 27.29
CA GLY A 32 -35.56 -23.03 26.42
C GLY A 32 -34.64 -21.85 26.07
N ASN A 33 -33.91 -21.32 27.04
CA ASN A 33 -33.00 -20.24 26.81
C ASN A 33 -31.77 -20.66 25.97
N THR A 34 -31.26 -21.86 26.21
CA THR A 34 -30.16 -22.42 25.40
C THR A 34 -30.62 -22.69 23.96
N TYR A 35 -31.85 -23.20 23.79
CA TYR A 35 -32.41 -23.43 22.47
C TYR A 35 -32.69 -22.12 21.71
N ALA A 36 -33.23 -21.11 22.40
CA ALA A 36 -33.44 -19.78 21.82
C ALA A 36 -32.11 -19.14 21.40
N TRP A 37 -31.06 -19.29 22.20
CA TRP A 37 -29.71 -18.84 21.86
C TRP A 37 -29.16 -19.55 20.62
N PHE A 38 -29.37 -20.86 20.50
CA PHE A 38 -28.93 -21.65 19.35
C PHE A 38 -29.63 -21.23 18.07
N ILE A 39 -30.99 -21.05 18.12
CA ILE A 39 -31.75 -20.55 16.97
C ILE A 39 -31.30 -19.13 16.59
N TYR A 40 -31.07 -18.26 17.59
CA TYR A 40 -30.63 -16.90 17.33
C TYR A 40 -29.26 -16.89 16.62
N ILE A 41 -28.29 -17.68 17.09
CA ILE A 41 -26.97 -17.81 16.42
C ILE A 41 -27.10 -18.36 15.00
N ASP A 42 -27.90 -19.42 14.80
CA ASP A 42 -28.10 -20.03 13.48
C ASP A 42 -28.78 -19.04 12.51
N THR A 43 -29.81 -18.32 12.99
CA THR A 43 -30.47 -17.30 12.17
C THR A 43 -29.57 -16.13 11.85
N VAL A 44 -28.75 -15.64 12.80
CA VAL A 44 -27.78 -14.55 12.56
C VAL A 44 -26.66 -15.03 11.65
N SER A 45 -26.19 -16.25 11.81
CA SER A 45 -25.12 -16.80 10.96
C SER A 45 -25.60 -17.03 9.51
N ASN A 46 -26.88 -17.39 9.32
CA ASN A 46 -27.44 -17.60 7.98
C ASN A 46 -28.00 -16.31 7.35
N SER A 47 -28.24 -15.25 8.12
CA SER A 47 -28.76 -13.97 7.59
C SER A 47 -27.66 -12.94 7.28
N VAL A 48 -26.44 -13.15 7.75
CA VAL A 48 -25.29 -12.35 7.33
C VAL A 48 -24.62 -13.05 6.17
N ASP A 49 -25.21 -12.91 4.99
CA ASP A 49 -24.48 -13.12 3.74
C ASP A 49 -23.50 -11.97 3.59
N VAL A 50 -22.40 -12.04 4.36
CA VAL A 50 -21.26 -11.16 4.18
C VAL A 50 -20.56 -11.66 2.93
N HIS A 51 -20.98 -11.15 1.79
CA HIS A 51 -20.14 -11.15 0.62
C HIS A 51 -18.90 -10.31 0.96
N ILE A 52 -17.90 -10.94 1.55
CA ILE A 52 -16.55 -10.37 1.62
C ILE A 52 -16.07 -10.37 0.19
N LYS A 53 -16.25 -9.21 -0.48
CA LYS A 53 -15.64 -8.99 -1.79
C LYS A 53 -14.15 -9.11 -1.60
N ALA A 54 -13.55 -10.10 -2.23
CA ALA A 54 -12.12 -10.33 -2.11
C ALA A 54 -11.37 -9.15 -2.74
N TRP A 55 -10.49 -8.54 -1.97
CA TRP A 55 -9.54 -7.55 -2.46
C TRP A 55 -8.29 -8.29 -2.89
N ASN A 56 -8.06 -8.39 -4.18
CA ASN A 56 -6.93 -9.11 -4.75
C ASN A 56 -6.35 -8.30 -5.91
N ILE A 57 -5.26 -7.60 -5.63
CA ILE A 57 -4.50 -6.82 -6.60
C ILE A 57 -3.11 -7.41 -6.72
N ASP A 58 -2.64 -7.55 -7.93
CA ASP A 58 -1.28 -8.01 -8.24
C ASP A 58 -0.50 -6.90 -8.95
N LEU A 59 0.72 -6.66 -8.49
CA LEU A 59 1.67 -5.75 -9.12
C LEU A 59 2.84 -6.58 -9.63
N SER A 60 3.19 -6.41 -10.90
CA SER A 60 4.30 -7.12 -11.51
C SER A 60 5.09 -6.22 -12.45
N ASP A 61 6.36 -6.51 -12.61
CA ASP A 61 7.23 -5.93 -13.60
C ASP A 61 7.91 -7.04 -14.43
N ASP A 62 8.88 -6.67 -15.25
CA ASP A 62 9.67 -7.59 -16.07
C ASP A 62 10.47 -8.64 -15.27
N GLN A 63 10.59 -8.45 -13.94
CA GLN A 63 11.30 -9.35 -13.03
C GLN A 63 10.38 -10.18 -12.12
N GLY A 64 9.07 -9.93 -12.14
CA GLY A 64 8.07 -10.67 -11.37
C GLY A 64 7.17 -9.80 -10.51
N THR A 65 6.66 -10.36 -9.41
CA THR A 65 5.77 -9.64 -8.49
C THR A 65 6.55 -8.56 -7.72
N VAL A 66 6.03 -7.34 -7.70
CA VAL A 66 6.58 -6.20 -6.96
C VAL A 66 5.69 -5.82 -5.78
N THR A 67 6.26 -5.09 -4.84
CA THR A 67 5.51 -4.47 -3.74
C THR A 67 4.83 -3.19 -4.20
N ASP A 68 4.05 -2.55 -3.34
CA ASP A 68 3.44 -1.24 -3.59
C ASP A 68 4.46 -0.12 -3.79
N THR A 69 5.70 -0.32 -3.35
CA THR A 69 6.82 0.60 -3.55
C THR A 69 7.82 0.01 -4.54
N VAL A 70 8.08 0.74 -5.61
CA VAL A 70 8.99 0.35 -6.69
C VAL A 70 10.17 1.31 -6.72
N THR A 71 11.37 0.77 -6.80
CA THR A 71 12.58 1.57 -7.02
C THR A 71 13.03 1.43 -8.48
N VAL A 72 13.17 2.56 -9.15
CA VAL A 72 13.69 2.66 -10.51
C VAL A 72 15.15 3.11 -10.44
N TYR A 73 16.03 2.39 -11.12
CA TYR A 73 17.46 2.70 -11.21
C TYR A 73 17.84 2.96 -12.67
N VAL A 74 18.59 4.04 -12.89
CA VAL A 74 19.23 4.34 -14.18
C VAL A 74 20.71 4.56 -13.95
N ASP A 75 21.50 3.62 -14.41
CA ASP A 75 22.95 3.57 -14.12
C ASP A 75 23.71 4.74 -14.74
N ALA A 76 23.34 5.17 -15.95
CA ALA A 76 23.99 6.25 -16.64
C ALA A 76 23.02 7.14 -17.41
N VAL A 77 23.21 8.44 -17.30
CA VAL A 77 22.50 9.45 -18.11
C VAL A 77 23.48 10.30 -18.89
N TYR A 78 23.19 10.57 -20.13
CA TYR A 78 24.01 11.41 -21.02
C TYR A 78 23.17 11.93 -22.20
N PRO A 79 23.55 13.06 -22.81
CA PRO A 79 22.85 13.58 -23.99
C PRO A 79 22.82 12.56 -25.13
N GLY A 80 21.65 12.31 -25.67
CA GLY A 80 21.45 11.32 -26.73
C GLY A 80 21.38 9.86 -26.28
N MET A 81 21.21 9.61 -24.97
CA MET A 81 21.01 8.25 -24.46
C MET A 81 19.78 7.59 -25.07
N THR A 82 19.79 6.27 -25.12
CA THR A 82 18.57 5.52 -25.44
C THR A 82 17.54 5.76 -24.35
N THR A 83 16.31 6.03 -24.74
CA THR A 83 15.20 6.18 -23.80
C THR A 83 15.13 4.97 -22.88
N PHE A 84 15.15 5.24 -21.58
CA PHE A 84 14.91 4.23 -20.55
C PHE A 84 13.42 4.16 -20.27
N GLU A 85 12.89 2.96 -20.20
CA GLU A 85 11.49 2.70 -19.86
C GLU A 85 11.42 1.60 -18.81
N LYS A 86 10.61 1.84 -17.78
CA LYS A 86 10.26 0.84 -16.77
C LYS A 86 8.75 0.75 -16.69
N GLU A 87 8.22 -0.43 -16.98
CA GLU A 87 6.80 -0.72 -16.91
C GLU A 87 6.47 -1.52 -15.65
N ILE A 88 5.35 -1.19 -15.02
CA ILE A 88 4.77 -1.92 -13.90
C ILE A 88 3.31 -2.17 -14.22
N VAL A 89 2.93 -3.44 -14.25
CA VAL A 89 1.58 -3.88 -14.55
C VAL A 89 0.82 -4.07 -13.26
N VAL A 90 -0.34 -3.44 -13.17
CA VAL A 90 -1.29 -3.56 -12.06
C VAL A 90 -2.52 -4.31 -12.54
N SER A 91 -2.77 -5.48 -11.98
CA SER A 91 -3.90 -6.34 -12.35
C SER A 91 -4.91 -6.44 -11.21
N ASN A 92 -6.17 -6.17 -11.52
CA ASN A 92 -7.26 -6.24 -10.57
C ASN A 92 -8.02 -7.57 -10.71
N TYR A 93 -7.82 -8.46 -9.76
CA TYR A 93 -8.57 -9.73 -9.62
C TYR A 93 -9.65 -9.64 -8.54
N SER A 94 -9.89 -8.45 -7.98
CA SER A 94 -10.92 -8.25 -6.96
C SER A 94 -12.31 -8.12 -7.56
N ASP A 95 -13.34 -8.36 -6.75
CA ASP A 95 -14.75 -8.22 -7.14
C ASP A 95 -15.22 -6.74 -7.21
N LEU A 96 -14.29 -5.79 -7.06
CA LEU A 96 -14.56 -4.36 -7.00
C LEU A 96 -13.71 -3.61 -8.01
N ASN A 97 -14.26 -2.51 -8.53
CA ASN A 97 -13.49 -1.57 -9.30
C ASN A 97 -12.46 -0.86 -8.41
N ALA A 98 -11.37 -0.45 -9.00
CA ALA A 98 -10.30 0.26 -8.31
C ALA A 98 -9.72 1.37 -9.18
N THR A 99 -9.15 2.38 -8.55
CA THR A 99 -8.41 3.45 -9.20
C THR A 99 -6.94 3.37 -8.81
N VAL A 100 -6.05 3.42 -9.78
CA VAL A 100 -4.59 3.42 -9.60
C VAL A 100 -4.08 4.86 -9.64
N THR A 101 -3.26 5.20 -8.67
CA THR A 101 -2.52 6.46 -8.60
C THR A 101 -1.09 6.18 -8.15
N TYR A 102 -0.23 7.18 -8.14
CA TYR A 102 1.14 7.04 -7.65
C TYR A 102 1.60 8.28 -6.88
N ASP A 103 2.61 8.08 -6.03
CA ASP A 103 3.38 9.14 -5.40
C ASP A 103 4.87 8.88 -5.62
N VAL A 104 5.61 9.93 -5.90
CA VAL A 104 7.07 9.91 -5.87
C VAL A 104 7.51 10.16 -4.43
N LEU A 105 8.14 9.16 -3.81
CA LEU A 105 8.55 9.21 -2.41
C LEU A 105 9.93 9.80 -2.24
N SER A 106 10.84 9.50 -3.15
CA SER A 106 12.19 10.07 -3.14
C SER A 106 12.77 10.11 -4.54
N VAL A 107 13.64 11.07 -4.74
CA VAL A 107 14.40 11.30 -5.97
C VAL A 107 15.86 11.42 -5.57
N GLU A 108 16.71 10.64 -6.19
CA GLU A 108 18.16 10.77 -6.05
C GLU A 108 18.77 10.96 -7.44
N ILE A 109 19.46 12.07 -7.61
CA ILE A 109 20.14 12.43 -8.84
C ILE A 109 21.61 12.61 -8.52
N MET A 110 22.45 11.73 -9.08
CA MET A 110 23.91 11.77 -8.90
C MET A 110 24.32 11.93 -7.42
N GLY A 111 23.73 11.10 -6.54
CA GLY A 111 24.02 11.06 -5.12
C GLY A 111 23.30 12.10 -4.26
N GLU A 112 22.61 13.07 -4.85
CA GLU A 112 21.79 14.02 -4.09
C GLU A 112 20.37 13.51 -3.96
N ARG A 113 19.95 13.19 -2.74
CA ARG A 113 18.64 12.59 -2.47
C ARG A 113 17.68 13.55 -1.79
N THR A 114 16.51 13.69 -2.38
CA THR A 114 15.38 14.46 -1.85
C THR A 114 14.18 13.54 -1.57
N TYR A 115 13.55 13.73 -0.44
CA TYR A 115 12.38 12.94 -0.01
C TYR A 115 11.12 13.80 -0.02
N SER A 116 10.00 13.23 -0.40
CA SER A 116 8.71 13.85 -0.15
C SER A 116 8.33 13.75 1.33
N SER A 117 7.47 14.66 1.79
CA SER A 117 6.90 14.61 3.14
C SER A 117 6.16 13.30 3.41
N GLU A 118 5.48 12.77 2.41
CA GLU A 118 4.77 11.48 2.48
C GLU A 118 5.74 10.31 2.59
N GLY A 119 6.82 10.31 1.80
CA GLY A 119 7.87 9.28 1.87
C GLY A 119 8.60 9.28 3.20
N LYS A 120 8.83 10.44 3.80
CA LYS A 120 9.41 10.52 5.14
C LYS A 120 8.51 9.92 6.22
N ALA A 121 7.24 10.21 6.17
CA ALA A 121 6.28 9.67 7.12
C ALA A 121 6.26 8.13 7.09
N GLU A 122 6.43 7.55 5.92
CA GLU A 122 6.43 6.11 5.71
C GLU A 122 7.74 5.44 6.15
N TYR A 123 8.87 6.03 5.78
CA TYR A 123 10.18 5.40 6.04
C TYR A 123 10.89 5.90 7.31
N GLY A 124 10.34 6.91 7.95
CA GLY A 124 10.97 7.51 9.14
C GLY A 124 12.36 8.10 8.87
N LEU A 125 12.65 8.45 7.62
CA LEU A 125 13.95 8.93 7.18
C LEU A 125 14.14 10.42 7.50
N ALA A 126 15.42 10.82 7.47
CA ALA A 126 15.78 12.22 7.68
C ALA A 126 15.06 13.14 6.70
N THR A 127 14.77 14.34 7.16
CA THR A 127 14.06 15.37 6.41
C THR A 127 14.82 15.79 5.17
N ALA A 128 14.14 15.88 4.05
CA ALA A 128 14.59 16.69 2.93
C ALA A 128 14.67 18.17 3.32
N ILE A 129 15.50 18.93 2.63
CA ILE A 129 15.77 20.34 2.98
C ILE A 129 14.48 21.16 2.98
N ASP A 130 13.62 20.97 2.00
CA ASP A 130 12.42 21.76 1.79
C ASP A 130 11.10 20.98 1.99
N ASP A 131 11.17 19.74 2.42
CA ASP A 131 10.00 18.88 2.69
C ASP A 131 8.95 18.85 1.54
N PRO A 132 9.37 18.60 0.28
CA PRO A 132 8.49 18.72 -0.86
C PRO A 132 7.42 17.64 -0.86
N SER A 133 6.26 17.96 -1.43
CA SER A 133 5.23 16.97 -1.78
C SER A 133 5.67 16.13 -3.00
N SER A 134 4.99 15.01 -3.24
CA SER A 134 5.19 14.21 -4.46
C SER A 134 5.04 15.07 -5.73
N ALA A 135 4.06 15.95 -5.79
CA ALA A 135 3.85 16.85 -6.93
C ALA A 135 5.01 17.84 -7.14
N GLU A 136 5.62 18.32 -6.06
CA GLU A 136 6.79 19.21 -6.14
C GLU A 136 8.04 18.45 -6.59
N LEU A 137 8.23 17.19 -6.17
CA LEU A 137 9.30 16.35 -6.69
C LEU A 137 9.16 16.11 -8.20
N ILE A 138 7.95 15.82 -8.68
CA ILE A 138 7.67 15.65 -10.11
C ILE A 138 8.00 16.93 -10.87
N ARG A 139 7.53 18.10 -10.40
CA ARG A 139 7.83 19.39 -11.02
C ARG A 139 9.33 19.67 -11.07
N MET A 140 10.07 19.37 -10.00
CA MET A 140 11.53 19.50 -9.97
C MET A 140 12.20 18.65 -11.05
N LEU A 141 11.73 17.41 -11.24
CA LEU A 141 12.24 16.52 -12.27
C LEU A 141 11.95 17.01 -13.69
N GLU A 142 10.85 17.74 -13.89
CA GLU A 142 10.47 18.29 -15.19
C GLU A 142 11.19 19.60 -15.53
N GLU A 143 11.51 20.43 -14.52
CA GLU A 143 11.97 21.79 -14.73
C GLU A 143 13.48 22.00 -14.51
N ASP A 144 14.10 21.25 -13.60
CA ASP A 144 15.45 21.56 -13.11
C ASP A 144 16.58 20.80 -13.85
N TYR A 145 16.22 19.86 -14.71
CA TYR A 145 17.17 18.98 -15.39
C TYR A 145 17.03 19.05 -16.93
N PRO A 146 18.11 18.77 -17.69
CA PRO A 146 18.05 18.73 -19.16
C PRO A 146 17.44 17.42 -19.68
N PHE A 147 17.35 16.38 -18.86
CA PHE A 147 16.66 15.14 -19.18
C PHE A 147 15.22 15.19 -18.71
N THR A 148 14.34 14.55 -19.45
CA THR A 148 12.91 14.44 -19.10
C THR A 148 12.66 13.15 -18.36
N ILE A 149 11.92 13.23 -17.24
CA ILE A 149 11.39 12.08 -16.53
C ILE A 149 9.88 12.22 -16.54
N THR A 150 9.19 11.26 -17.14
CA THR A 150 7.74 11.27 -17.26
C THR A 150 7.15 10.03 -16.60
N PHE A 151 5.97 10.22 -16.03
CA PHE A 151 5.19 9.20 -15.35
C PHE A 151 3.83 9.12 -16.01
N ASP A 152 3.47 7.95 -16.49
CA ASP A 152 2.19 7.73 -17.15
C ASP A 152 1.48 6.51 -16.58
N ILE A 153 0.15 6.56 -16.52
CA ILE A 153 -0.70 5.41 -16.20
C ILE A 153 -1.69 5.22 -17.34
N ASP A 154 -1.49 4.17 -18.11
CA ASP A 154 -2.51 3.74 -19.04
C ASP A 154 -3.62 3.02 -18.29
N ASN A 155 -4.87 3.46 -18.47
CA ASN A 155 -6.03 2.84 -17.87
C ASN A 155 -6.10 2.90 -16.33
N PRO A 156 -6.06 4.08 -15.69
CA PRO A 156 -6.01 4.17 -14.21
C PRO A 156 -7.24 3.59 -13.51
N ASN A 157 -8.37 3.40 -14.22
CA ASN A 157 -9.62 2.86 -13.67
C ASN A 157 -9.71 1.37 -13.98
N LEU A 158 -9.46 0.54 -12.98
CA LEU A 158 -9.45 -0.90 -13.10
C LEU A 158 -10.85 -1.49 -12.91
N ALA A 159 -11.38 -2.13 -13.93
CA ALA A 159 -12.61 -2.91 -13.80
C ALA A 159 -12.41 -4.11 -12.85
N ALA A 160 -13.47 -4.49 -12.14
CA ALA A 160 -13.48 -5.68 -11.32
C ALA A 160 -13.07 -6.93 -12.12
N VAL A 161 -12.28 -7.81 -11.52
CA VAL A 161 -11.85 -9.13 -12.02
C VAL A 161 -10.89 -9.08 -13.22
N THR A 162 -11.01 -8.10 -14.12
CA THR A 162 -10.29 -8.09 -15.41
C THR A 162 -9.54 -6.81 -15.70
N GLY A 163 -9.57 -5.83 -14.79
CA GLY A 163 -8.91 -4.54 -14.99
C GLY A 163 -7.40 -4.68 -14.97
N VAL A 164 -6.75 -4.08 -15.95
CA VAL A 164 -5.28 -3.98 -16.03
C VAL A 164 -4.91 -2.54 -16.33
N ALA A 165 -3.94 -2.01 -15.57
CA ALA A 165 -3.28 -0.74 -15.84
C ALA A 165 -1.79 -0.98 -16.02
N THR A 166 -1.15 -0.16 -16.83
CA THR A 166 0.31 -0.12 -16.95
C THR A 166 0.80 1.23 -16.47
N TYR A 167 1.66 1.21 -15.47
CA TYR A 167 2.38 2.39 -15.02
C TYR A 167 3.76 2.39 -15.67
N THR A 168 4.08 3.47 -16.37
CA THR A 168 5.34 3.59 -17.12
C THR A 168 6.14 4.79 -16.64
N VAL A 169 7.40 4.55 -16.28
CA VAL A 169 8.40 5.59 -16.04
C VAL A 169 9.30 5.66 -17.24
N THR A 170 9.36 6.83 -17.89
CA THR A 170 10.21 7.07 -19.04
C THR A 170 11.25 8.12 -18.73
N ILE A 171 12.51 7.84 -19.04
CA ILE A 171 13.63 8.78 -18.86
C ILE A 171 14.37 8.92 -20.18
N ALA A 172 14.49 10.16 -20.65
CA ALA A 172 15.14 10.46 -21.90
C ALA A 172 15.97 11.75 -21.81
N TRP A 173 17.13 11.77 -22.43
CA TRP A 173 17.93 12.97 -22.61
C TRP A 173 18.21 13.14 -24.11
N GLN A 174 17.57 14.13 -24.70
CA GLN A 174 17.80 14.44 -26.11
C GLN A 174 19.25 14.92 -26.30
N TYR A 175 19.82 14.66 -27.47
CA TYR A 175 21.19 15.09 -27.80
C TYR A 175 21.34 16.62 -27.71
N GLU A 176 20.32 17.35 -28.06
CA GLU A 176 20.19 18.80 -27.93
C GLU A 176 18.90 19.10 -27.18
N SER A 177 18.99 19.45 -25.89
CA SER A 177 17.80 19.84 -25.09
C SER A 177 17.30 21.24 -25.42
N GLY A 178 18.11 22.01 -26.18
CA GLY A 178 17.89 23.43 -26.47
C GLY A 178 18.55 24.38 -25.43
N ASN A 179 19.30 23.84 -24.49
CA ASN A 179 20.07 24.60 -23.50
C ASN A 179 21.46 24.02 -23.32
N ASP A 180 22.39 24.39 -24.22
CA ASP A 180 23.77 23.88 -24.23
C ASP A 180 24.52 24.06 -22.90
N THR A 181 24.21 25.13 -22.16
CA THR A 181 24.84 25.37 -20.86
C THR A 181 24.39 24.36 -19.83
N LEU A 182 23.13 24.03 -19.83
CA LEU A 182 22.55 23.05 -18.92
C LEU A 182 22.98 21.63 -19.30
N ASP A 183 22.97 21.31 -20.59
CA ASP A 183 23.46 20.03 -21.11
C ASP A 183 24.92 19.79 -20.76
N THR A 184 25.78 20.81 -20.91
CA THR A 184 27.20 20.73 -20.57
C THR A 184 27.38 20.52 -19.06
N TYR A 185 26.74 21.34 -18.24
CA TYR A 185 26.86 21.26 -16.79
C TYR A 185 26.47 19.87 -16.25
N TRP A 186 25.30 19.38 -16.65
CA TRP A 186 24.81 18.09 -16.17
C TRP A 186 25.53 16.92 -16.82
N GLY A 187 25.98 17.05 -18.06
CA GLY A 187 26.79 16.05 -18.73
C GLY A 187 28.15 15.84 -18.09
N GLU A 188 28.85 16.92 -17.72
CA GLU A 188 30.11 16.85 -16.96
C GLU A 188 29.90 16.24 -15.56
N ARG A 189 28.80 16.61 -14.88
CA ARG A 189 28.45 16.07 -13.57
C ARG A 189 28.15 14.57 -13.63
N ALA A 190 27.36 14.13 -14.61
CA ALA A 190 27.06 12.71 -14.82
C ALA A 190 28.33 11.91 -15.14
N TYR A 191 29.20 12.44 -16.01
CA TYR A 191 30.47 11.81 -16.33
C TYR A 191 31.36 11.67 -15.10
N THR A 192 31.48 12.71 -14.29
CA THR A 192 32.28 12.70 -13.04
C THR A 192 31.69 11.68 -12.05
N PHE A 193 30.39 11.70 -11.85
CA PHE A 193 29.71 10.77 -10.93
C PHE A 193 29.92 9.32 -11.33
N ILE A 194 29.73 8.95 -12.58
CA ILE A 194 29.92 7.59 -13.08
C ILE A 194 31.38 7.11 -12.90
N ASN A 195 32.36 7.99 -13.02
CA ASN A 195 33.77 7.62 -12.88
C ASN A 195 34.27 7.61 -11.42
N GLU A 196 33.63 8.34 -10.54
CA GLU A 196 34.02 8.46 -9.13
C GLU A 196 33.27 7.51 -8.20
N THR A 197 32.07 7.10 -8.58
CA THR A 197 31.24 6.21 -7.79
C THR A 197 31.08 4.84 -8.48
N GLU A 198 31.66 3.79 -7.90
CA GLU A 198 31.51 2.43 -8.43
C GLU A 198 30.10 1.92 -8.10
N ASN A 199 29.33 1.54 -9.14
CA ASN A 199 28.03 0.87 -9.06
C ASN A 199 26.89 1.68 -8.41
N GLU A 200 26.99 2.99 -8.34
CA GLU A 200 25.84 3.83 -7.94
C GLU A 200 25.09 4.32 -9.17
N PRO A 201 23.75 4.23 -9.19
CA PRO A 201 22.96 4.70 -10.31
C PRO A 201 22.94 6.22 -10.35
N CYS A 202 23.00 6.80 -11.56
CA CYS A 202 22.86 8.25 -11.75
C CYS A 202 21.49 8.78 -11.31
N ILE A 203 20.43 7.96 -11.50
CA ILE A 203 19.09 8.29 -11.06
C ILE A 203 18.52 7.11 -10.28
N ARG A 204 17.94 7.43 -9.13
CA ARG A 204 17.12 6.51 -8.34
C ARG A 204 15.82 7.19 -7.96
N LEU A 205 14.71 6.53 -8.26
CA LEU A 205 13.37 6.99 -7.89
C LEU A 205 12.70 5.93 -7.05
N ASP A 206 12.19 6.31 -5.88
CA ASP A 206 11.32 5.46 -5.09
C ASP A 206 9.88 5.95 -5.31
N ILE A 207 9.02 5.08 -5.83
CA ILE A 207 7.67 5.40 -6.26
C ILE A 207 6.72 4.46 -5.55
N LYS A 208 5.66 5.00 -4.98
CA LYS A 208 4.57 4.23 -4.38
C LYS A 208 3.37 4.20 -5.29
N ILE A 209 2.94 3.01 -5.67
CA ILE A 209 1.71 2.80 -6.39
C ILE A 209 0.58 2.65 -5.38
N LYS A 210 -0.41 3.52 -5.47
CA LYS A 210 -1.59 3.54 -4.63
C LYS A 210 -2.78 2.98 -5.41
N ILE A 211 -3.48 2.04 -4.79
CA ILE A 211 -4.67 1.45 -5.39
C ILE A 211 -5.81 1.66 -4.41
N GLN A 212 -6.81 2.38 -4.85
CA GLN A 212 -7.98 2.73 -4.07
C GLN A 212 -9.21 2.04 -4.64
N GLN A 213 -9.98 1.41 -3.77
CA GLN A 213 -11.26 0.84 -4.15
C GLN A 213 -12.26 1.96 -4.42
N ASP A 214 -13.01 1.84 -5.52
CA ASP A 214 -14.09 2.77 -5.82
C ASP A 214 -15.28 2.49 -4.89
N GLU A 215 -15.78 3.53 -4.23
CA GLU A 215 -17.02 3.45 -3.46
C GLU A 215 -18.20 3.26 -4.43
N GLN A 216 -19.07 2.30 -4.12
CA GLN A 216 -20.32 2.05 -4.87
C GLN A 216 -21.44 2.93 -4.35
#